data_6524454f9d6d66529f3db129c314672e
#
_entry.id   6524454f9d6d66529f3db129c314672e
#
_cell.length_a   1.000
_cell.length_b   1.000
_cell.length_c   1.000
_cell.angle_alpha   90.00
_cell.angle_beta   90.00
_cell.angle_gamma   90.00
#
_symmetry.space_group_name_H-M   'P 1'
#
loop_
_entity.id
_entity.type
_entity.pdbx_description
1 polymer ?
#
loop_
_entity_poly.entity_id
_entity_poly.type
_entity_poly.pdbx_seq_one_letter_code
_entity_poly.pdbx_strand_id
1 'polypeptide(L)'
;LLESRGLGDVYKRQTVHSFHSYFLYPGDPEKPIIYDVENLRDGRSFSTRRVKAIQNGRPIFYLTASHHGDEPGFDHQNAMPDIPGPEHFSSETELASHIAEFLPDRLRKTFCGEKPIETRPVHIVNPLDPKKTEPKQYLWIRAHGEMPENQLIHQYLLAYASDWGFLTTALHPHEVSLMTPNFQVATIDHSIWFHRPFKMDEWLLYAIESPTASNTRGLVRGEIYNQQGHLVATAVQEGVMRFT
;
A
#
# COMPACT_ATOMS: atom_id res chain seq x y z
N LEU A 1 -4.09 3.77 19.28
CA LEU A 1 -5.26 4.67 19.32
C LEU A 1 -4.75 6.08 19.59
N LEU A 2 -4.64 6.91 18.52
CA LEU A 2 -4.38 8.34 18.66
C LEU A 2 -5.72 9.04 18.92
N GLU A 3 -6.19 9.02 20.15
CA GLU A 3 -7.17 10.02 20.58
C GLU A 3 -6.43 11.35 20.77
N SER A 4 -6.48 12.22 19.74
CA SER A 4 -6.08 13.61 19.93
C SER A 4 -7.14 14.32 20.77
N ARG A 5 -6.95 14.36 22.07
CA ARG A 5 -7.72 15.21 22.97
C ARG A 5 -7.47 16.68 22.61
N GLY A 6 -8.46 17.35 22.01
CA GLY A 6 -8.46 18.81 21.89
C GLY A 6 -8.84 19.43 20.54
N LEU A 7 -9.22 18.66 19.53
CA LEU A 7 -9.73 19.21 18.27
C LEU A 7 -11.26 18.99 18.17
N GLY A 8 -11.99 19.59 19.10
CA GLY A 8 -13.44 19.54 19.12
C GLY A 8 -14.07 20.24 17.91
N ASP A 9 -15.09 19.63 17.39
CA ASP A 9 -16.20 20.10 16.55
C ASP A 9 -15.95 20.72 15.16
N VAL A 10 -14.91 21.49 14.90
CA VAL A 10 -14.68 22.10 13.57
C VAL A 10 -14.08 21.09 12.58
N TYR A 11 -13.33 20.10 13.06
CA TYR A 11 -12.60 19.11 12.23
C TYR A 11 -13.29 17.74 12.12
N LYS A 12 -14.42 17.53 12.78
CA LYS A 12 -15.16 16.24 12.74
C LYS A 12 -15.71 15.84 11.38
N ARG A 13 -15.60 16.73 10.35
CA ARG A 13 -16.10 16.51 8.99
C ARG A 13 -15.01 16.38 7.93
N GLN A 14 -13.73 16.54 8.30
CA GLN A 14 -12.63 16.40 7.36
C GLN A 14 -11.98 15.02 7.50
N THR A 15 -11.97 14.25 6.41
CA THR A 15 -11.29 12.96 6.32
C THR A 15 -9.97 13.11 5.58
N VAL A 16 -9.03 12.21 5.83
CA VAL A 16 -7.79 12.17 5.04
C VAL A 16 -8.14 11.88 3.58
N HIS A 17 -7.67 12.73 2.67
CA HIS A 17 -7.80 12.49 1.24
C HIS A 17 -6.48 12.16 0.57
N SER A 18 -5.34 12.48 1.18
CA SER A 18 -4.03 12.09 0.68
C SER A 18 -2.95 12.13 1.76
N PHE A 19 -1.89 11.33 1.57
CA PHE A 19 -0.63 11.53 2.29
C PHE A 19 0.57 11.23 1.39
N HIS A 20 1.74 11.78 1.80
CA HIS A 20 3.04 11.56 1.20
C HIS A 20 4.02 11.24 2.31
N SER A 21 4.80 10.20 2.14
CA SER A 21 5.71 9.71 3.18
C SER A 21 7.09 9.36 2.64
N TYR A 22 8.10 9.38 3.54
CA TYR A 22 9.46 8.91 3.28
C TYR A 22 9.91 7.96 4.39
N PHE A 23 10.50 6.84 3.99
CA PHE A 23 11.18 5.89 4.87
C PHE A 23 12.65 6.28 4.94
N LEU A 24 13.09 6.76 6.10
CA LEU A 24 14.43 7.32 6.27
C LEU A 24 15.44 6.28 6.75
N TYR A 25 15.04 5.45 7.71
CA TYR A 25 15.87 4.43 8.32
C TYR A 25 15.04 3.22 8.74
N PRO A 26 15.67 2.02 8.80
CA PRO A 26 15.00 0.85 9.37
C PRO A 26 14.61 1.11 10.83
N GLY A 27 13.37 0.74 11.18
CA GLY A 27 12.92 0.69 12.57
C GLY A 27 13.38 -0.58 13.28
N ASP A 28 13.54 -0.51 14.59
CA ASP A 28 13.79 -1.64 15.47
C ASP A 28 12.44 -2.11 16.06
N PRO A 29 11.94 -3.31 15.72
CA PRO A 29 10.63 -3.78 16.17
C PRO A 29 10.56 -4.01 17.70
N GLU A 30 11.71 -4.13 18.38
CA GLU A 30 11.77 -4.32 19.82
C GLU A 30 11.71 -3.02 20.63
N LYS A 31 11.76 -1.87 19.95
CA LYS A 31 11.75 -0.55 20.58
C LYS A 31 10.48 0.24 20.29
N PRO A 32 10.00 1.02 21.25
CA PRO A 32 8.83 1.86 21.03
C PRO A 32 9.10 2.94 19.99
N ILE A 33 8.05 3.31 19.27
CA ILE A 33 8.04 4.44 18.32
C ILE A 33 7.27 5.59 18.98
N ILE A 34 7.87 6.78 18.96
CA ILE A 34 7.21 8.03 19.36
C ILE A 34 6.70 8.70 18.08
N TYR A 35 5.40 8.99 18.03
CA TYR A 35 4.81 9.78 16.96
C TYR A 35 4.67 11.24 17.40
N ASP A 36 5.42 12.11 16.71
CA ASP A 36 5.37 13.57 16.88
C ASP A 36 4.48 14.14 15.76
N VAL A 37 3.38 14.80 16.16
CA VAL A 37 2.37 15.33 15.23
C VAL A 37 2.40 16.85 15.23
N GLU A 38 2.67 17.43 14.08
CA GLU A 38 2.74 18.86 13.83
C GLU A 38 1.50 19.33 13.03
N ASN A 39 0.81 20.34 13.54
CA ASN A 39 -0.27 21.01 12.84
C ASN A 39 0.32 22.05 11.88
N LEU A 40 0.35 21.73 10.58
CA LEU A 40 0.88 22.65 9.59
C LEU A 40 -0.13 23.70 9.14
N ARG A 41 -1.41 23.29 9.04
CA ARG A 41 -2.49 24.16 8.60
C ARG A 41 -3.83 23.70 9.18
N ASP A 42 -4.61 24.65 9.64
CA ASP A 42 -6.02 24.50 10.01
C ASP A 42 -6.84 25.49 9.19
N GLY A 43 -7.48 25.02 8.13
CA GLY A 43 -8.34 25.80 7.26
C GLY A 43 -9.78 25.28 7.27
N ARG A 44 -10.72 26.10 6.77
CA ARG A 44 -12.13 25.75 6.73
C ARG A 44 -12.40 24.53 5.83
N SER A 45 -11.79 24.46 4.64
CA SER A 45 -11.96 23.35 3.69
C SER A 45 -10.85 22.30 3.81
N PHE A 46 -9.59 22.71 4.09
CA PHE A 46 -8.45 21.81 4.18
C PHE A 46 -7.69 21.97 5.48
N SER A 47 -7.22 20.85 6.04
CA SER A 47 -6.23 20.83 7.12
C SER A 47 -5.06 19.92 6.77
N THR A 48 -3.87 20.24 7.29
CA THR A 48 -2.64 19.51 6.97
C THR A 48 -1.90 19.16 8.25
N ARG A 49 -1.44 17.91 8.34
CA ARG A 49 -0.71 17.38 9.48
C ARG A 49 0.59 16.75 9.00
N ARG A 50 1.68 16.97 9.75
CA ARG A 50 2.91 16.22 9.59
C ARG A 50 3.12 15.29 10.78
N VAL A 51 3.50 14.07 10.50
CA VAL A 51 3.81 13.06 11.52
C VAL A 51 5.24 12.60 11.32
N LYS A 52 6.03 12.56 12.40
CA LYS A 52 7.35 11.93 12.45
C LYS A 52 7.27 10.71 13.36
N ALA A 53 7.75 9.57 12.88
CA ALA A 53 8.01 8.41 13.72
C ALA A 53 9.47 8.46 14.19
N ILE A 54 9.68 8.46 15.49
CA ILE A 54 10.98 8.69 16.12
C ILE A 54 11.36 7.47 16.95
N GLN A 55 12.57 6.95 16.76
CA GLN A 55 13.19 5.97 17.63
C GLN A 55 14.58 6.44 18.07
N ASN A 56 14.92 6.27 19.34
CA ASN A 56 16.22 6.68 19.90
C ASN A 56 16.59 8.15 19.59
N GLY A 57 15.59 9.05 19.60
CA GLY A 57 15.78 10.47 19.29
C GLY A 57 15.98 10.79 17.82
N ARG A 58 15.89 9.82 16.90
CA ARG A 58 16.09 9.98 15.45
C ARG A 58 14.78 9.71 14.70
N PRO A 59 14.35 10.60 13.79
CA PRO A 59 13.27 10.29 12.87
C PRO A 59 13.64 9.13 11.96
N ILE A 60 12.80 8.08 11.93
CA ILE A 60 12.96 6.91 11.04
C ILE A 60 11.99 6.95 9.86
N PHE A 61 10.91 7.70 10.00
CA PHE A 61 9.86 7.87 8.99
C PHE A 61 9.15 9.19 9.22
N TYR A 62 8.66 9.82 8.17
CA TYR A 62 7.67 10.90 8.28
C TYR A 62 6.65 10.84 7.16
N LEU A 63 5.46 11.40 7.43
CA LEU A 63 4.46 11.64 6.42
C LEU A 63 3.82 13.01 6.61
N THR A 64 3.29 13.56 5.52
CA THR A 64 2.40 14.73 5.56
C THR A 64 1.07 14.33 4.97
N ALA A 65 -0.01 14.48 5.76
CA ALA A 65 -1.37 14.15 5.37
C ALA A 65 -2.20 15.42 5.18
N SER A 66 -3.06 15.41 4.15
CA SER A 66 -4.05 16.43 3.88
C SER A 66 -5.46 15.89 4.09
N HIS A 67 -6.29 16.69 4.72
CA HIS A 67 -7.68 16.36 5.05
C HIS A 67 -8.62 17.35 4.38
N HIS A 68 -9.78 16.87 3.92
CA HIS A 68 -10.80 17.67 3.25
C HIS A 68 -12.20 17.18 3.65
N GLY A 69 -13.17 18.07 3.67
CA GLY A 69 -14.58 17.72 3.81
C GLY A 69 -15.23 17.43 2.47
N ASP A 70 -16.37 16.76 2.49
CA ASP A 70 -17.14 16.51 1.26
C ASP A 70 -17.70 17.82 0.70
N GLU A 71 -17.37 18.10 -0.56
CA GLU A 71 -17.86 19.25 -1.31
C GLU A 71 -18.31 18.80 -2.72
N PRO A 72 -19.41 19.37 -3.28
CA PRO A 72 -19.81 19.06 -4.64
C PRO A 72 -18.80 19.62 -5.65
N GLY A 73 -18.52 18.87 -6.73
CA GLY A 73 -17.52 19.26 -7.73
C GLY A 73 -17.63 18.48 -9.01
N PHE A 74 -16.62 18.63 -9.90
CA PHE A 74 -16.47 17.82 -11.10
C PHE A 74 -16.10 16.39 -10.73
N ASP A 75 -16.56 15.43 -11.52
CA ASP A 75 -16.24 14.01 -11.35
C ASP A 75 -15.85 13.36 -12.68
N HIS A 76 -14.71 12.67 -12.70
CA HIS A 76 -14.27 11.78 -13.75
C HIS A 76 -13.26 10.77 -13.18
N GLN A 77 -13.05 9.68 -13.85
CA GLN A 77 -12.06 8.66 -13.48
C GLN A 77 -11.60 7.86 -14.70
N ASN A 78 -10.49 7.14 -14.57
CA ASN A 78 -10.10 6.11 -15.53
C ASN A 78 -11.09 4.92 -15.45
N ALA A 79 -11.29 4.25 -16.58
CA ALA A 79 -12.06 3.01 -16.60
C ALA A 79 -11.30 1.89 -15.86
N MET A 80 -12.01 1.11 -15.07
CA MET A 80 -11.47 -0.10 -14.47
C MET A 80 -11.02 -1.07 -15.57
N PRO A 81 -9.82 -1.69 -15.46
CA PRO A 81 -9.41 -2.75 -16.39
C PRO A 81 -10.39 -3.92 -16.38
N ASP A 82 -10.60 -4.52 -17.57
CA ASP A 82 -11.45 -5.72 -17.73
C ASP A 82 -10.70 -6.96 -17.24
N ILE A 83 -10.82 -7.25 -15.94
CA ILE A 83 -10.19 -8.35 -15.24
C ILE A 83 -11.29 -9.24 -14.64
N PRO A 84 -11.22 -10.58 -14.80
CA PRO A 84 -12.16 -11.49 -14.16
C PRO A 84 -12.23 -11.29 -12.64
N GLY A 85 -13.38 -11.62 -12.05
CA GLY A 85 -13.59 -11.48 -10.60
C GLY A 85 -12.64 -12.32 -9.74
N PRO A 86 -12.52 -12.01 -8.45
CA PRO A 86 -11.56 -12.63 -7.55
C PRO A 86 -11.75 -14.14 -7.37
N GLU A 87 -12.95 -14.66 -7.61
CA GLU A 87 -13.29 -16.09 -7.54
C GLU A 87 -12.55 -16.95 -8.57
N HIS A 88 -12.01 -16.35 -9.61
CA HIS A 88 -11.23 -17.03 -10.66
C HIS A 88 -9.76 -17.25 -10.31
N PHE A 89 -9.29 -16.71 -9.17
CA PHE A 89 -7.87 -16.72 -8.80
C PHE A 89 -7.66 -17.30 -7.41
N SER A 90 -6.59 -18.09 -7.25
CA SER A 90 -6.15 -18.59 -5.94
C SER A 90 -5.53 -17.48 -5.10
N SER A 91 -5.69 -17.58 -3.78
CA SER A 91 -5.04 -16.65 -2.86
C SER A 91 -3.52 -16.84 -2.85
N GLU A 92 -2.80 -15.78 -2.51
CA GLU A 92 -1.34 -15.84 -2.36
C GLU A 92 -0.93 -16.87 -1.29
N THR A 93 -1.71 -17.05 -0.24
CA THR A 93 -1.47 -18.06 0.80
C THR A 93 -1.65 -19.47 0.27
N GLU A 94 -2.67 -19.74 -0.56
CA GLU A 94 -2.83 -21.04 -1.25
C GLU A 94 -1.66 -21.31 -2.19
N LEU A 95 -1.28 -20.34 -3.02
CA LEU A 95 -0.14 -20.47 -3.93
C LEU A 95 1.18 -20.72 -3.18
N ALA A 96 1.42 -20.01 -2.08
CA ALA A 96 2.60 -20.18 -1.24
C ALA A 96 2.63 -21.57 -0.57
N SER A 97 1.46 -22.14 -0.24
CA SER A 97 1.39 -23.46 0.36
C SER A 97 1.94 -24.57 -0.55
N HIS A 98 1.77 -24.43 -1.87
CA HIS A 98 2.29 -25.40 -2.85
C HIS A 98 3.82 -25.42 -2.96
N ILE A 99 4.49 -24.35 -2.56
CA ILE A 99 5.97 -24.25 -2.57
C ILE A 99 6.55 -24.16 -1.16
N ALA A 100 5.74 -24.34 -0.13
CA ALA A 100 6.13 -24.14 1.27
C ALA A 100 7.36 -24.95 1.70
N GLU A 101 7.51 -26.18 1.23
CA GLU A 101 8.66 -27.06 1.53
C GLU A 101 9.98 -26.57 0.90
N PHE A 102 9.93 -25.79 -0.17
CA PHE A 102 11.10 -25.20 -0.82
C PHE A 102 11.47 -23.81 -0.25
N LEU A 103 10.61 -23.25 0.64
CA LEU A 103 10.85 -21.94 1.23
C LEU A 103 11.68 -22.06 2.52
N PRO A 104 12.68 -21.17 2.73
CA PRO A 104 13.32 -21.00 4.03
C PRO A 104 12.26 -20.72 5.12
N ASP A 105 12.48 -21.18 6.37
CA ASP A 105 11.51 -21.09 7.47
C ASP A 105 11.00 -19.67 7.72
N ARG A 106 11.88 -18.67 7.61
CA ARG A 106 11.51 -17.25 7.75
C ARG A 106 10.48 -16.83 6.69
N LEU A 107 10.70 -17.22 5.44
CA LEU A 107 9.81 -16.88 4.32
C LEU A 107 8.52 -17.71 4.39
N ARG A 108 8.59 -18.96 4.83
CA ARG A 108 7.40 -19.80 5.04
C ARG A 108 6.42 -19.15 6.01
N LYS A 109 6.90 -18.64 7.15
CA LYS A 109 6.05 -17.91 8.12
C LYS A 109 5.42 -16.66 7.51
N THR A 110 6.17 -15.94 6.69
CA THR A 110 5.69 -14.70 6.05
C THR A 110 4.65 -14.97 4.97
N PHE A 111 4.85 -15.99 4.14
CA PHE A 111 3.98 -16.24 2.96
C PHE A 111 2.82 -17.18 3.24
N CYS A 112 2.99 -18.16 4.13
CA CYS A 112 1.95 -19.16 4.45
C CYS A 112 1.20 -18.85 5.76
N GLY A 113 1.61 -17.84 6.53
CA GLY A 113 0.93 -17.44 7.77
C GLY A 113 -0.39 -16.69 7.52
N GLU A 114 -1.21 -16.59 8.56
CA GLU A 114 -2.40 -15.74 8.51
C GLU A 114 -2.02 -14.28 8.25
N LYS A 115 -2.73 -13.67 7.31
CA LYS A 115 -2.53 -12.28 6.91
C LYS A 115 -3.81 -11.47 7.15
N PRO A 116 -3.70 -10.20 7.56
CA PRO A 116 -4.88 -9.35 7.71
C PRO A 116 -5.53 -9.00 6.36
N ILE A 117 -4.78 -9.16 5.26
CA ILE A 117 -5.23 -8.90 3.88
C ILE A 117 -5.14 -10.20 3.08
N GLU A 118 -6.25 -10.62 2.50
CA GLU A 118 -6.27 -11.64 1.46
C GLU A 118 -5.90 -11.00 0.13
N THR A 119 -4.94 -11.61 -0.57
CA THR A 119 -4.46 -11.16 -1.88
C THR A 119 -4.60 -12.28 -2.89
N ARG A 120 -5.16 -12.00 -4.07
CA ARG A 120 -5.26 -12.93 -5.19
C ARG A 120 -4.61 -12.32 -6.43
N PRO A 121 -3.40 -12.74 -6.79
CA PRO A 121 -2.73 -12.26 -7.99
C PRO A 121 -3.41 -12.82 -9.25
N VAL A 122 -3.64 -11.95 -10.25
CA VAL A 122 -4.18 -12.34 -11.55
C VAL A 122 -3.13 -13.10 -12.38
N HIS A 123 -1.87 -12.66 -12.28
CA HIS A 123 -0.73 -13.31 -12.90
C HIS A 123 0.25 -13.80 -11.82
N ILE A 124 0.54 -15.10 -11.88
CA ILE A 124 1.45 -15.71 -10.93
C ILE A 124 2.89 -15.56 -11.45
N VAL A 125 3.74 -14.90 -10.67
CA VAL A 125 5.19 -14.84 -10.91
C VAL A 125 5.87 -15.82 -9.98
N ASN A 126 6.66 -16.76 -10.53
CA ASN A 126 7.45 -17.67 -9.71
C ASN A 126 8.68 -16.93 -9.14
N PRO A 127 8.76 -16.69 -7.83
CA PRO A 127 9.87 -15.95 -7.25
C PRO A 127 11.20 -16.73 -7.23
N LEU A 128 11.15 -18.07 -7.43
CA LEU A 128 12.32 -18.94 -7.48
C LEU A 128 12.93 -19.02 -8.89
N ASP A 129 12.15 -18.72 -9.93
CA ASP A 129 12.57 -18.70 -11.32
C ASP A 129 11.89 -17.53 -12.05
N PRO A 130 12.26 -16.26 -11.70
CA PRO A 130 11.62 -15.08 -12.27
C PRO A 130 11.92 -14.97 -13.77
N LYS A 131 10.86 -14.79 -14.55
CA LYS A 131 10.95 -14.55 -16.01
C LYS A 131 10.60 -13.11 -16.30
N LYS A 132 11.14 -12.57 -17.40
CA LYS A 132 10.75 -11.26 -17.90
C LYS A 132 9.28 -11.24 -18.29
N THR A 133 8.55 -10.31 -17.69
CA THR A 133 7.16 -10.03 -18.00
C THR A 133 6.94 -8.53 -18.13
N GLU A 134 5.77 -8.13 -18.58
CA GLU A 134 5.39 -6.72 -18.60
C GLU A 134 5.45 -6.11 -17.18
N PRO A 135 5.81 -4.83 -17.05
CA PRO A 135 5.84 -4.14 -15.76
C PRO A 135 4.43 -3.77 -15.30
N LYS A 136 3.55 -4.77 -15.27
CA LYS A 136 2.15 -4.64 -14.86
C LYS A 136 1.76 -5.80 -13.97
N GLN A 137 0.89 -5.52 -12.99
CA GLN A 137 0.34 -6.50 -12.09
C GLN A 137 -1.10 -6.12 -11.72
N TYR A 138 -1.95 -7.12 -11.58
CA TYR A 138 -3.32 -6.96 -11.07
C TYR A 138 -3.49 -7.85 -9.86
N LEU A 139 -3.96 -7.26 -8.77
CA LEU A 139 -4.19 -7.96 -7.50
C LEU A 139 -5.61 -7.69 -7.03
N TRP A 140 -6.38 -8.73 -6.75
CA TRP A 140 -7.55 -8.58 -5.92
C TRP A 140 -7.13 -8.59 -4.46
N ILE A 141 -7.55 -7.59 -3.69
CA ILE A 141 -7.23 -7.46 -2.27
C ILE A 141 -8.48 -7.26 -1.44
N ARG A 142 -8.50 -7.85 -0.24
CA ARG A 142 -9.60 -7.73 0.71
C ARG A 142 -9.09 -7.93 2.13
N ALA A 143 -9.69 -7.24 3.11
CA ALA A 143 -9.48 -7.54 4.53
C ALA A 143 -9.97 -8.95 4.87
N HIS A 144 -9.27 -9.63 5.76
CA HIS A 144 -9.70 -10.92 6.26
C HIS A 144 -10.66 -10.73 7.44
N GLY A 145 -11.96 -10.94 7.21
CA GLY A 145 -13.03 -10.75 8.19
C GLY A 145 -13.82 -9.46 8.01
N GLU A 146 -14.84 -9.31 8.85
CA GLU A 146 -15.74 -8.14 8.86
C GLU A 146 -15.04 -6.93 9.48
N MET A 147 -15.33 -5.75 8.92
CA MET A 147 -14.79 -4.49 9.41
C MET A 147 -15.89 -3.56 9.93
N PRO A 148 -15.59 -2.67 10.90
CA PRO A 148 -16.55 -1.69 11.39
C PRO A 148 -16.86 -0.67 10.30
N GLU A 149 -18.09 -0.14 10.30
CA GLU A 149 -18.57 0.87 9.34
C GLU A 149 -17.95 2.27 9.57
N ASN A 150 -16.64 2.33 9.68
CA ASN A 150 -15.89 3.58 9.85
C ASN A 150 -14.91 3.75 8.71
N GLN A 151 -15.18 4.70 7.81
CA GLN A 151 -14.37 4.96 6.62
C GLN A 151 -12.87 5.18 6.93
N LEU A 152 -12.54 5.80 8.07
CA LEU A 152 -11.14 6.01 8.46
C LEU A 152 -10.39 4.69 8.68
N ILE A 153 -11.05 3.68 9.26
CA ILE A 153 -10.43 2.37 9.49
C ILE A 153 -10.15 1.68 8.15
N HIS A 154 -11.07 1.78 7.19
CA HIS A 154 -10.86 1.27 5.83
C HIS A 154 -9.69 1.99 5.14
N GLN A 155 -9.59 3.32 5.27
CA GLN A 155 -8.48 4.09 4.73
C GLN A 155 -7.13 3.71 5.37
N TYR A 156 -7.07 3.50 6.69
CA TYR A 156 -5.85 3.08 7.37
C TYR A 156 -5.40 1.69 6.92
N LEU A 157 -6.36 0.76 6.78
CA LEU A 157 -6.04 -0.58 6.31
C LEU A 157 -5.61 -0.59 4.83
N LEU A 158 -6.24 0.23 3.98
CA LEU A 158 -5.81 0.38 2.58
C LEU A 158 -4.43 1.03 2.49
N ALA A 159 -4.11 2.01 3.31
CA ALA A 159 -2.77 2.60 3.37
C ALA A 159 -1.70 1.55 3.71
N TYR A 160 -2.00 0.62 4.62
CA TYR A 160 -1.13 -0.52 4.91
C TYR A 160 -1.06 -1.51 3.73
N ALA A 161 -2.20 -1.88 3.16
CA ALA A 161 -2.30 -2.87 2.08
C ALA A 161 -1.67 -2.38 0.77
N SER A 162 -1.67 -1.07 0.51
CA SER A 162 -1.20 -0.49 -0.75
C SER A 162 0.30 -0.60 -0.99
N ASP A 163 1.10 -0.86 0.04
CA ASP A 163 2.55 -1.16 -0.08
C ASP A 163 2.82 -2.66 -0.38
N TRP A 164 1.85 -3.53 -0.12
CA TRP A 164 2.04 -4.97 -0.25
C TRP A 164 2.25 -5.40 -1.71
N GLY A 165 3.45 -5.94 -2.00
CA GLY A 165 3.81 -6.39 -3.35
C GLY A 165 3.93 -5.28 -4.40
N PHE A 166 3.79 -4.02 -4.02
CA PHE A 166 3.71 -2.89 -4.92
C PHE A 166 5.00 -2.71 -5.74
N LEU A 167 6.13 -2.56 -5.06
CA LEU A 167 7.43 -2.33 -5.71
C LEU A 167 7.92 -3.54 -6.53
N THR A 168 7.43 -4.75 -6.25
CA THR A 168 7.81 -5.96 -7.01
C THR A 168 7.43 -5.89 -8.48
N THR A 169 6.42 -5.09 -8.83
CA THR A 169 6.03 -4.85 -10.22
C THR A 169 7.17 -4.23 -11.05
N ALA A 170 8.02 -3.42 -10.44
CA ALA A 170 9.20 -2.87 -11.10
C ALA A 170 10.29 -3.91 -11.39
N LEU A 171 10.23 -5.11 -10.77
CA LEU A 171 11.18 -6.19 -11.00
C LEU A 171 10.83 -7.04 -12.22
N HIS A 172 9.59 -7.05 -12.64
CA HIS A 172 9.07 -7.93 -13.71
C HIS A 172 9.90 -7.92 -15.00
N PRO A 173 10.42 -6.77 -15.50
CA PRO A 173 11.23 -6.75 -16.73
C PRO A 173 12.67 -7.24 -16.55
N HIS A 174 13.12 -7.58 -15.32
CA HIS A 174 14.56 -7.70 -14.99
C HIS A 174 15.01 -9.11 -14.60
N GLU A 175 14.15 -10.14 -14.64
CA GLU A 175 14.47 -11.51 -14.21
C GLU A 175 15.06 -11.60 -12.80
N VAL A 176 14.60 -10.74 -11.90
CA VAL A 176 14.97 -10.73 -10.48
C VAL A 176 13.74 -10.77 -9.60
N SER A 177 13.89 -11.27 -8.39
CA SER A 177 12.86 -11.33 -7.38
C SER A 177 13.40 -10.91 -6.02
N LEU A 178 12.54 -10.83 -5.01
CA LEU A 178 12.97 -10.64 -3.61
C LEU A 178 13.82 -11.79 -3.07
N MET A 179 13.89 -12.93 -3.77
CA MET A 179 14.71 -14.09 -3.42
C MET A 179 16.05 -14.12 -4.17
N THR A 180 16.29 -13.18 -5.08
CA THR A 180 17.56 -13.10 -5.81
C THR A 180 18.71 -12.78 -4.83
N PRO A 181 19.77 -13.61 -4.77
CA PRO A 181 20.89 -13.38 -3.86
C PRO A 181 21.55 -12.02 -4.10
N ASN A 182 21.97 -11.36 -3.04
CA ASN A 182 22.65 -10.05 -3.08
C ASN A 182 21.86 -8.95 -3.79
N PHE A 183 20.52 -9.09 -3.84
CA PHE A 183 19.66 -8.08 -4.42
C PHE A 183 18.84 -7.39 -3.32
N GLN A 184 19.00 -6.08 -3.23
CA GLN A 184 18.32 -5.23 -2.25
C GLN A 184 17.12 -4.54 -2.89
N VAL A 185 15.96 -4.67 -2.24
CA VAL A 185 14.75 -3.92 -2.54
C VAL A 185 14.27 -3.25 -1.26
N ALA A 186 14.01 -1.94 -1.32
CA ALA A 186 13.46 -1.22 -0.18
C ALA A 186 12.69 0.02 -0.65
N THR A 187 11.57 0.29 -0.04
CA THR A 187 10.77 1.49 -0.27
C THR A 187 11.51 2.74 0.17
N ILE A 188 11.50 3.78 -0.65
CA ILE A 188 12.04 5.11 -0.35
C ILE A 188 10.91 6.03 0.09
N ASP A 189 9.85 6.09 -0.71
CA ASP A 189 8.66 6.89 -0.43
C ASP A 189 7.38 6.11 -0.71
N HIS A 190 6.26 6.60 -0.22
CA HIS A 190 4.93 6.08 -0.56
C HIS A 190 3.90 7.20 -0.43
N SER A 191 3.08 7.34 -1.44
CA SER A 191 2.01 8.33 -1.50
C SER A 191 0.70 7.67 -1.88
N ILE A 192 -0.41 8.11 -1.28
CA ILE A 192 -1.74 7.65 -1.63
C ILE A 192 -2.74 8.81 -1.64
N TRP A 193 -3.71 8.76 -2.56
CA TRP A 193 -4.86 9.64 -2.65
C TRP A 193 -6.12 8.80 -2.56
N PHE A 194 -7.03 9.14 -1.65
CA PHE A 194 -8.36 8.54 -1.52
C PHE A 194 -9.37 9.40 -2.27
N HIS A 195 -10.10 8.81 -3.19
CA HIS A 195 -11.00 9.52 -4.09
C HIS A 195 -12.46 9.36 -3.73
N ARG A 196 -12.86 8.13 -3.32
CA ARG A 196 -14.25 7.79 -3.01
C ARG A 196 -14.32 6.84 -1.83
N PRO A 197 -15.45 6.79 -1.12
CA PRO A 197 -15.68 5.79 -0.08
C PRO A 197 -15.56 4.35 -0.63
N PHE A 198 -15.05 3.46 0.21
CA PHE A 198 -14.90 2.04 -0.08
C PHE A 198 -14.92 1.22 1.19
N LYS A 199 -15.08 -0.09 1.05
CA LYS A 199 -14.98 -1.06 2.15
C LYS A 199 -13.81 -2.01 1.88
N MET A 200 -12.92 -2.20 2.86
CA MET A 200 -11.79 -3.12 2.75
C MET A 200 -12.18 -4.59 2.94
N ASP A 201 -13.32 -4.87 3.53
CA ASP A 201 -13.93 -6.21 3.63
C ASP A 201 -14.71 -6.62 2.37
N GLU A 202 -14.82 -5.74 1.37
CA GLU A 202 -15.20 -6.04 0.00
C GLU A 202 -13.95 -6.15 -0.88
N TRP A 203 -14.04 -6.87 -2.02
CA TRP A 203 -12.94 -7.00 -2.95
C TRP A 203 -12.64 -5.68 -3.66
N LEU A 204 -11.36 -5.33 -3.68
CA LEU A 204 -10.82 -4.22 -4.47
C LEU A 204 -9.82 -4.76 -5.49
N LEU A 205 -9.89 -4.26 -6.73
CA LEU A 205 -8.88 -4.52 -7.76
C LEU A 205 -7.78 -3.47 -7.67
N TYR A 206 -6.56 -3.90 -7.43
CA TYR A 206 -5.37 -3.07 -7.47
C TYR A 206 -4.64 -3.29 -8.79
N ALA A 207 -4.75 -2.33 -9.71
CA ALA A 207 -4.09 -2.31 -11.01
C ALA A 207 -2.78 -1.53 -10.89
N ILE A 208 -1.65 -2.23 -11.01
CA ILE A 208 -0.31 -1.69 -10.76
C ILE A 208 0.50 -1.71 -12.05
N GLU A 209 1.29 -0.66 -12.28
CA GLU A 209 2.28 -0.61 -13.34
C GLU A 209 3.57 0.08 -12.88
N SER A 210 4.69 -0.29 -13.50
CA SER A 210 5.96 0.39 -13.33
C SER A 210 6.35 1.11 -14.62
N PRO A 211 6.21 2.44 -14.68
CA PRO A 211 6.52 3.20 -15.89
C PRO A 211 8.02 3.30 -16.15
N THR A 212 8.85 3.13 -15.14
CA THR A 212 10.31 3.28 -15.28
C THR A 212 11.09 2.63 -14.14
N ALA A 213 12.29 2.18 -14.48
CA ALA A 213 13.35 1.87 -13.54
C ALA A 213 14.66 2.47 -14.06
N SER A 214 15.37 3.24 -13.22
CA SER A 214 16.62 3.88 -13.58
C SER A 214 17.46 4.22 -12.34
N ASN A 215 18.77 4.30 -12.49
CA ASN A 215 19.66 4.68 -11.38
C ASN A 215 19.39 3.90 -10.09
N THR A 216 19.25 2.59 -10.20
CA THR A 216 18.95 1.68 -9.08
C THR A 216 17.62 1.94 -8.37
N ARG A 217 16.70 2.68 -8.96
CA ARG A 217 15.35 2.92 -8.43
C ARG A 217 14.29 2.43 -9.41
N GLY A 218 13.19 1.93 -8.86
CA GLY A 218 11.97 1.61 -9.60
C GLY A 218 10.83 2.50 -9.12
N LEU A 219 10.07 3.05 -10.05
CA LEU A 219 8.84 3.77 -9.78
C LEU A 219 7.66 2.86 -10.09
N VAL A 220 6.69 2.81 -9.19
CA VAL A 220 5.43 2.11 -9.41
C VAL A 220 4.26 3.05 -9.13
N ARG A 221 3.18 2.87 -9.87
CA ARG A 221 1.90 3.53 -9.62
C ARG A 221 0.77 2.51 -9.71
N GLY A 222 -0.31 2.75 -8.97
CA GLY A 222 -1.42 1.84 -8.97
C GLY A 222 -2.74 2.54 -8.74
N GLU A 223 -3.78 2.04 -9.38
CA GLU A 223 -5.16 2.48 -9.29
C GLU A 223 -5.97 1.38 -8.60
N ILE A 224 -6.78 1.76 -7.62
CA ILE A 224 -7.54 0.81 -6.80
C ILE A 224 -9.02 1.05 -7.07
N TYR A 225 -9.70 -0.01 -7.51
CA TYR A 225 -11.11 0.02 -7.90
C TYR A 225 -11.95 -0.89 -7.01
N ASN A 226 -13.17 -0.47 -6.70
CA ASN A 226 -14.16 -1.39 -6.14
C ASN A 226 -14.79 -2.27 -7.23
N GLN A 227 -15.57 -3.27 -6.85
CA GLN A 227 -16.23 -4.18 -7.81
C GLN A 227 -17.28 -3.52 -8.71
N GLN A 228 -17.72 -2.31 -8.38
CA GLN A 228 -18.62 -1.50 -9.22
C GLN A 228 -17.84 -0.69 -10.28
N GLY A 229 -16.51 -0.80 -10.31
CA GLY A 229 -15.65 -0.08 -11.24
C GLY A 229 -15.34 1.36 -10.83
N HIS A 230 -15.64 1.77 -9.60
CA HIS A 230 -15.26 3.10 -9.11
C HIS A 230 -13.81 3.13 -8.65
N LEU A 231 -13.04 4.10 -9.13
CA LEU A 231 -11.69 4.38 -8.66
C LEU A 231 -11.75 4.97 -7.26
N VAL A 232 -11.32 4.19 -6.27
CA VAL A 232 -11.42 4.56 -4.84
C VAL A 232 -10.14 5.15 -4.29
N ALA A 233 -8.97 4.75 -4.83
CA ALA A 233 -7.68 5.31 -4.45
C ALA A 233 -6.64 5.17 -5.57
N THR A 234 -5.60 6.01 -5.49
CA THR A 234 -4.39 5.93 -6.33
C THR A 234 -3.17 5.96 -5.42
N ALA A 235 -2.20 5.08 -5.67
CA ALA A 235 -0.93 5.05 -4.95
C ALA A 235 0.26 5.24 -5.92
N VAL A 236 1.36 5.81 -5.40
CA VAL A 236 2.64 5.95 -6.10
C VAL A 236 3.76 5.69 -5.12
N GLN A 237 4.80 4.98 -5.57
CA GLN A 237 5.94 4.61 -4.72
C GLN A 237 7.22 4.56 -5.55
N GLU A 238 8.31 5.09 -5.02
CA GLU A 238 9.66 4.82 -5.50
C GLU A 238 10.41 3.95 -4.48
N GLY A 239 11.22 3.04 -4.98
CA GLY A 239 12.07 2.21 -4.13
C GLY A 239 13.42 1.92 -4.76
N VAL A 240 14.41 1.60 -3.91
CA VAL A 240 15.70 1.12 -4.36
C VAL A 240 15.59 -0.34 -4.80
N MET A 241 16.24 -0.68 -5.90
CA MET A 241 16.40 -2.03 -6.44
C MET A 241 17.80 -2.16 -7.04
N ARG A 242 18.70 -2.88 -6.34
CA ARG A 242 20.11 -2.97 -6.73
C ARG A 242 20.78 -4.21 -6.20
N PHE A 243 21.82 -4.65 -6.88
CA PHE A 243 22.79 -5.61 -6.34
C PHE A 243 23.72 -4.92 -5.33
N THR A 244 24.06 -5.63 -4.25
CA THR A 244 24.94 -5.18 -3.15
C THR A 244 26.21 -6.03 -3.07
#